data_83920e9c86da659a9e75829188374620
#
_entry.id   83920e9c86da659a9e75829188374620
#
_cell.length_a   1.000
_cell.length_b   1.000
_cell.length_c   1.000
_cell.angle_alpha   90.00
_cell.angle_beta   90.00
_cell.angle_gamma   90.00
#
_symmetry.space_group_name_H-M   'P 1'
#
loop_
_entity.id
_entity.type
_entity.pdbx_description
1 polymer ?
#
loop_
_entity_poly.entity_id
_entity_poly.type
_entity_poly.pdbx_seq_one_letter_code
_entity_poly.pdbx_strand_id
1 'polypeptide(L)'
;MINKIAFAKGVYAVKPSKFCTNEEALADNKFMADIDNQDGDEFNELIQLEHSRFVKNIEDAGIPVTILPQLGEDAPDSVFPDWFTCYKGESIPEGVLIIHPMKYQSRRNERTPEIIEQLKRGYKHVIDLTHFESQGKALEGKGAIVFDHRNRKFYTARSNRADVDVVNELVLKWNKIC
;
A
#
# COMPACT_ATOMS: atom_id res chain seq x y z
N MET A 1 4.49 -17.20 -29.38
CA MET A 1 3.47 -16.95 -28.33
C MET A 1 3.80 -15.63 -27.68
N ILE A 2 2.97 -14.61 -27.87
CA ILE A 2 3.13 -13.32 -27.17
C ILE A 2 2.84 -13.61 -25.69
N ASN A 3 3.88 -13.53 -24.86
CA ASN A 3 3.72 -13.65 -23.41
C ASN A 3 2.71 -12.60 -22.96
N LYS A 4 1.55 -13.01 -22.51
CA LYS A 4 0.56 -12.10 -21.91
C LYS A 4 1.22 -11.41 -20.73
N ILE A 5 1.48 -10.12 -20.88
CA ILE A 5 1.91 -9.29 -19.76
C ILE A 5 0.72 -9.27 -18.79
N ALA A 6 0.94 -9.72 -17.56
CA ALA A 6 -0.10 -9.68 -16.55
C ALA A 6 -0.23 -8.24 -16.04
N PHE A 7 -1.23 -7.51 -16.51
CA PHE A 7 -1.61 -6.23 -15.96
C PHE A 7 -2.59 -6.43 -14.79
N ALA A 8 -2.58 -5.48 -13.85
CA ALA A 8 -3.60 -5.43 -12.81
C ALA A 8 -4.99 -5.32 -13.47
N LYS A 9 -5.94 -6.13 -12.99
CA LYS A 9 -7.34 -6.12 -13.46
C LYS A 9 -8.21 -5.13 -12.69
N GLY A 10 -7.66 -4.48 -11.69
CA GLY A 10 -8.29 -3.47 -10.88
C GLY A 10 -7.27 -2.88 -9.92
N VAL A 11 -7.57 -1.72 -9.36
CA VAL A 11 -6.70 -1.02 -8.42
C VAL A 11 -7.49 -0.56 -7.20
N TYR A 12 -6.80 -0.40 -6.09
CA TYR A 12 -7.31 0.29 -4.91
C TYR A 12 -6.74 1.70 -4.90
N ALA A 13 -7.58 2.67 -4.60
CA ALA A 13 -7.18 4.05 -4.32
C ALA A 13 -7.76 4.45 -2.96
N VAL A 14 -7.04 5.25 -2.20
CA VAL A 14 -7.55 5.83 -0.95
C VAL A 14 -7.98 7.25 -1.21
N LYS A 15 -9.19 7.62 -0.78
CA LYS A 15 -9.64 9.00 -0.88
C LYS A 15 -8.75 9.88 0.00
N PRO A 16 -8.14 10.96 -0.53
CA PRO A 16 -7.27 11.82 0.26
C PRO A 16 -8.02 12.46 1.43
N SER A 17 -7.37 12.52 2.58
CA SER A 17 -7.77 13.34 3.72
C SER A 17 -7.28 14.78 3.52
N LYS A 18 -7.36 15.58 4.55
CA LYS A 18 -6.64 16.84 4.60
C LYS A 18 -5.14 16.54 4.44
N PHE A 19 -4.52 17.16 3.46
CA PHE A 19 -3.10 16.95 3.20
C PHE A 19 -2.28 17.67 4.28
N CYS A 20 -1.35 16.95 4.90
CA CYS A 20 -0.41 17.51 5.86
C CYS A 20 0.93 16.75 5.77
N THR A 21 1.99 17.41 6.21
CA THR A 21 3.32 16.80 6.27
C THR A 21 3.35 15.68 7.31
N ASN A 22 3.92 14.54 6.94
CA ASN A 22 4.18 13.46 7.89
C ASN A 22 5.50 13.73 8.63
N GLU A 23 5.42 14.34 9.81
CA GLU A 23 6.58 14.72 10.60
C GLU A 23 7.43 13.50 11.02
N GLU A 24 6.81 12.34 11.28
CA GLU A 24 7.54 11.12 11.63
C GLU A 24 8.42 10.63 10.47
N ALA A 25 7.95 10.81 9.23
CA ALA A 25 8.66 10.34 8.04
C ALA A 25 9.65 11.38 7.49
N LEU A 26 9.46 12.66 7.78
CA LEU A 26 10.28 13.77 7.27
C LEU A 26 11.77 13.58 7.59
N ALA A 27 12.08 13.08 8.77
CA ALA A 27 13.46 12.92 9.25
C ALA A 27 14.28 11.92 8.42
N ASP A 28 13.66 10.95 7.76
CA ASP A 28 14.36 9.91 6.98
C ASP A 28 13.93 9.81 5.51
N ASN A 29 12.95 10.59 5.08
CA ASN A 29 12.49 10.66 3.70
C ASN A 29 13.05 11.89 2.97
N LYS A 30 14.21 11.74 2.36
CA LYS A 30 14.88 12.82 1.61
C LYS A 30 14.10 13.36 0.40
N PHE A 31 13.03 12.68 0.00
CA PHE A 31 12.18 13.09 -1.13
C PHE A 31 10.94 13.85 -0.65
N MET A 32 10.69 13.92 0.66
CA MET A 32 9.62 14.69 1.23
C MET A 32 10.06 16.14 1.38
N ALA A 33 9.38 17.05 0.72
CA ALA A 33 9.55 18.48 0.95
C ALA A 33 8.71 18.90 2.16
N ASP A 34 9.24 19.80 2.96
CA ASP A 34 8.44 20.49 3.96
C ASP A 34 7.49 21.44 3.23
N ILE A 35 6.20 21.22 3.39
CA ILE A 35 5.16 22.02 2.73
C ILE A 35 4.71 23.10 3.71
N ASP A 36 5.58 24.06 3.97
CA ASP A 36 5.21 25.26 4.71
C ASP A 36 4.06 26.01 4.01
N ASN A 37 2.96 26.20 4.73
CA ASN A 37 1.83 27.08 4.38
C ASN A 37 0.87 26.68 3.24
N GLN A 38 0.70 25.41 2.91
CA GLN A 38 -0.34 24.96 1.96
C GLN A 38 -1.60 24.38 2.65
N ASP A 39 -1.87 24.77 3.87
CA ASP A 39 -3.01 24.27 4.69
C ASP A 39 -4.35 24.95 4.38
N GLY A 40 -4.51 25.57 3.21
CA GLY A 40 -5.75 26.24 2.83
C GLY A 40 -6.82 25.29 2.31
N ASP A 41 -8.09 25.66 2.51
CA ASP A 41 -9.24 24.94 1.94
C ASP A 41 -9.12 24.79 0.43
N GLU A 42 -8.62 25.80 -0.26
CA GLU A 42 -8.37 25.82 -1.71
C GLU A 42 -7.38 24.72 -2.15
N PHE A 43 -6.32 24.48 -1.38
CA PHE A 43 -5.35 23.44 -1.64
C PHE A 43 -5.96 22.04 -1.46
N ASN A 44 -6.77 21.85 -0.41
CA ASN A 44 -7.48 20.59 -0.19
C ASN A 44 -8.51 20.31 -1.29
N GLU A 45 -9.22 21.32 -1.79
CA GLU A 45 -10.11 21.18 -2.94
C GLU A 45 -9.36 20.75 -4.20
N LEU A 46 -8.19 21.31 -4.45
CA LEU A 46 -7.33 20.94 -5.57
C LEU A 46 -6.91 19.47 -5.49
N ILE A 47 -6.48 18.99 -4.33
CA ILE A 47 -6.10 17.59 -4.11
C ILE A 47 -7.27 16.65 -4.37
N GLN A 48 -8.47 16.99 -3.89
CA GLN A 48 -9.66 16.18 -4.14
C GLN A 48 -10.00 16.13 -5.64
N LEU A 49 -9.84 17.26 -6.33
CA LEU A 49 -10.07 17.35 -7.78
C LEU A 49 -9.05 16.51 -8.56
N GLU A 50 -7.76 16.59 -8.21
CA GLU A 50 -6.70 15.80 -8.85
C GLU A 50 -6.92 14.30 -8.63
N HIS A 51 -7.24 13.89 -7.40
CA HIS A 51 -7.55 12.50 -7.09
C HIS A 51 -8.76 12.00 -7.90
N SER A 52 -9.81 12.81 -8.01
CA SER A 52 -11.01 12.46 -8.78
C SER A 52 -10.69 12.29 -10.27
N ARG A 53 -9.86 13.17 -10.83
CA ARG A 53 -9.38 13.06 -12.22
C ARG A 53 -8.50 11.83 -12.42
N PHE A 54 -7.61 11.55 -11.47
CA PHE A 54 -6.76 10.35 -11.50
C PHE A 54 -7.61 9.07 -11.54
N VAL A 55 -8.58 8.94 -10.64
CA VAL A 55 -9.50 7.80 -10.61
C VAL A 55 -10.25 7.67 -11.93
N LYS A 56 -10.85 8.78 -12.40
CA LYS A 56 -11.59 8.80 -13.66
C LYS A 56 -10.73 8.34 -14.84
N ASN A 57 -9.49 8.80 -14.95
CA ASN A 57 -8.60 8.41 -16.04
C ASN A 57 -8.30 6.90 -16.05
N ILE A 58 -8.20 6.28 -14.88
CA ILE A 58 -8.01 4.83 -14.75
C ILE A 58 -9.28 4.08 -15.18
N GLU A 59 -10.45 4.55 -14.75
CA GLU A 59 -11.74 3.95 -15.11
C GLU A 59 -12.04 4.11 -16.61
N ASP A 60 -11.76 5.27 -17.18
CA ASP A 60 -11.89 5.54 -18.64
C ASP A 60 -10.96 4.62 -19.47
N ALA A 61 -9.83 4.17 -18.90
CA ALA A 61 -8.97 3.15 -19.49
C ALA A 61 -9.50 1.71 -19.33
N GLY A 62 -10.68 1.54 -18.74
CA GLY A 62 -11.33 0.24 -18.54
C GLY A 62 -10.82 -0.55 -17.35
N ILE A 63 -10.11 0.08 -16.41
CA ILE A 63 -9.59 -0.55 -15.19
C ILE A 63 -10.48 -0.15 -14.01
N PRO A 64 -11.20 -1.08 -13.36
CA PRO A 64 -12.04 -0.76 -12.22
C PRO A 64 -11.21 -0.27 -11.03
N VAL A 65 -11.69 0.79 -10.36
CA VAL A 65 -11.06 1.36 -9.17
C VAL A 65 -11.96 1.13 -7.96
N THR A 66 -11.40 0.55 -6.91
CA THR A 66 -12.06 0.44 -5.61
C THR A 66 -11.55 1.54 -4.70
N ILE A 67 -12.42 2.47 -4.35
CA ILE A 67 -12.07 3.57 -3.45
C ILE A 67 -12.19 3.08 -2.00
N LEU A 68 -11.08 3.14 -1.28
CA LEU A 68 -11.05 2.96 0.17
C LEU A 68 -11.40 4.29 0.86
N PRO A 69 -12.03 4.23 2.04
CA PRO A 69 -12.49 5.43 2.72
C PRO A 69 -11.32 6.37 3.08
N GLN A 70 -11.66 7.64 3.13
CA GLN A 70 -10.77 8.68 3.67
C GLN A 70 -10.47 8.40 5.14
N LEU A 71 -9.22 8.61 5.54
CA LEU A 71 -8.76 8.48 6.92
C LEU A 71 -8.58 9.87 7.57
N GLY A 72 -8.34 9.89 8.88
CA GLY A 72 -8.11 11.11 9.65
C GLY A 72 -6.73 11.73 9.44
N GLU A 73 -6.48 12.85 10.09
CA GLU A 73 -5.20 13.59 10.04
C GLU A 73 -4.03 12.81 10.67
N ASP A 74 -4.32 11.80 11.47
CA ASP A 74 -3.36 10.88 12.06
C ASP A 74 -2.79 9.84 11.06
N ALA A 75 -3.24 9.89 9.80
CA ALA A 75 -2.78 9.05 8.69
C ALA A 75 -2.46 9.90 7.44
N PRO A 76 -1.49 10.83 7.50
CA PRO A 76 -1.22 11.84 6.46
C PRO A 76 -0.83 11.24 5.12
N ASP A 77 -0.14 10.09 5.10
CA ASP A 77 0.32 9.42 3.87
C ASP A 77 -0.68 8.38 3.32
N SER A 78 -1.92 8.36 3.80
CA SER A 78 -2.91 7.32 3.49
C SER A 78 -3.22 7.14 2.00
N VAL A 79 -2.99 8.16 1.17
CA VAL A 79 -3.12 8.09 -0.29
C VAL A 79 -2.09 7.15 -0.94
N PHE A 80 -1.02 6.80 -0.21
CA PHE A 80 0.00 5.85 -0.62
C PHE A 80 -0.07 4.56 0.23
N PRO A 81 -1.08 3.69 0.05
CA PRO A 81 -1.35 2.58 0.95
C PRO A 81 -0.31 1.46 0.82
N ASP A 82 0.88 1.66 1.35
CA ASP A 82 1.98 0.69 1.30
C ASP A 82 1.85 -0.43 2.34
N TRP A 83 0.90 -0.30 3.29
CA TRP A 83 0.68 -1.27 4.34
C TRP A 83 0.02 -2.58 3.87
N PHE A 84 -0.46 -2.65 2.62
CA PHE A 84 -0.96 -3.90 2.05
C PHE A 84 -0.53 -4.12 0.61
N THR A 85 -0.47 -5.40 0.23
CA THR A 85 -0.31 -5.83 -1.15
C THR A 85 -1.33 -6.91 -1.46
N CYS A 86 -1.96 -6.81 -2.61
CA CYS A 86 -2.93 -7.78 -3.10
C CYS A 86 -2.39 -8.48 -4.35
N TYR A 87 -2.56 -9.79 -4.40
CA TYR A 87 -2.31 -10.57 -5.61
C TYR A 87 -3.50 -11.50 -5.90
N LYS A 88 -3.99 -11.48 -7.13
CA LYS A 88 -4.98 -12.42 -7.62
C LYS A 88 -4.73 -12.68 -9.11
N GLY A 89 -4.43 -13.91 -9.47
CA GLY A 89 -4.05 -14.27 -10.82
C GLY A 89 -4.30 -15.75 -11.11
N GLU A 90 -3.91 -16.21 -12.31
CA GLU A 90 -4.15 -17.60 -12.75
C GLU A 90 -3.53 -18.63 -11.80
N SER A 91 -2.36 -18.35 -11.22
CA SER A 91 -1.68 -19.24 -10.29
C SER A 91 -2.34 -19.30 -8.91
N ILE A 92 -3.01 -18.22 -8.49
CA ILE A 92 -3.70 -18.13 -7.20
C ILE A 92 -5.04 -17.41 -7.44
N PRO A 93 -6.04 -18.09 -8.02
CA PRO A 93 -7.31 -17.46 -8.37
C PRO A 93 -8.13 -17.02 -7.15
N GLU A 94 -7.89 -17.61 -6.00
CA GLU A 94 -8.53 -17.26 -4.74
C GLU A 94 -7.95 -15.99 -4.11
N GLY A 95 -6.75 -15.61 -4.52
CA GLY A 95 -6.06 -14.38 -4.12
C GLY A 95 -5.36 -14.42 -2.77
N VAL A 96 -4.36 -13.56 -2.64
CA VAL A 96 -3.58 -13.34 -1.41
C VAL A 96 -3.62 -11.86 -1.06
N LEU A 97 -3.90 -11.56 0.20
CA LEU A 97 -3.72 -10.27 0.84
C LEU A 97 -2.51 -10.37 1.77
N ILE A 98 -1.54 -9.50 1.61
CA ILE A 98 -0.41 -9.35 2.52
C ILE A 98 -0.61 -8.06 3.31
N ILE A 99 -0.56 -8.13 4.64
CA ILE A 99 -0.59 -6.97 5.52
C ILE A 99 0.83 -6.77 6.05
N HIS A 100 1.41 -5.64 5.69
CA HIS A 100 2.80 -5.32 5.95
C HIS A 100 3.00 -4.59 7.28
N PRO A 101 4.10 -4.86 8.02
CA PRO A 101 4.48 -4.08 9.18
C PRO A 101 5.06 -2.74 8.73
N MET A 102 4.54 -1.66 9.28
CA MET A 102 4.95 -0.29 9.00
C MET A 102 5.86 0.24 10.11
N LYS A 103 6.85 1.05 9.72
CA LYS A 103 7.82 1.63 10.65
C LYS A 103 7.16 2.64 11.60
N TYR A 104 6.42 3.58 11.06
CA TYR A 104 5.84 4.71 11.77
C TYR A 104 4.42 4.47 12.22
N GLN A 105 4.04 5.09 13.35
CA GLN A 105 2.69 4.97 13.90
C GLN A 105 1.65 5.60 12.96
N SER A 106 1.93 6.74 12.37
CA SER A 106 1.08 7.38 11.37
C SER A 106 0.71 6.45 10.21
N ARG A 107 1.68 5.62 9.77
CA ARG A 107 1.45 4.62 8.72
C ARG A 107 0.64 3.42 9.21
N ARG A 108 0.76 3.05 10.50
CA ARG A 108 -0.04 1.99 11.13
C ARG A 108 -1.49 2.39 11.31
N ASN A 109 -1.75 3.68 11.54
CA ASN A 109 -3.10 4.24 11.67
C ASN A 109 -3.93 4.12 10.37
N GLU A 110 -3.28 3.91 9.22
CA GLU A 110 -3.97 3.64 7.95
C GLU A 110 -4.76 2.33 7.93
N ARG A 111 -4.48 1.40 8.83
CA ARG A 111 -5.09 0.07 8.92
C ARG A 111 -6.26 0.06 9.88
N THR A 112 -7.38 0.64 9.49
CA THR A 112 -8.58 0.51 10.32
C THR A 112 -9.17 -0.91 10.20
N PRO A 113 -9.83 -1.43 11.26
CA PRO A 113 -10.47 -2.73 11.21
C PRO A 113 -11.45 -2.88 10.05
N GLU A 114 -12.17 -1.82 9.73
CA GLU A 114 -13.17 -1.78 8.66
C GLU A 114 -12.52 -1.99 7.29
N ILE A 115 -11.39 -1.31 7.02
CA ILE A 115 -10.66 -1.43 5.75
C ILE A 115 -10.04 -2.83 5.64
N ILE A 116 -9.46 -3.35 6.72
CA ILE A 116 -8.90 -4.70 6.75
C ILE A 116 -9.97 -5.74 6.42
N GLU A 117 -11.15 -5.66 7.05
CA GLU A 117 -12.24 -6.59 6.78
C GLU A 117 -12.81 -6.44 5.37
N GLN A 118 -12.87 -5.22 4.84
CA GLN A 118 -13.26 -4.99 3.44
C GLN A 118 -12.28 -5.68 2.48
N LEU A 119 -10.97 -5.52 2.69
CA LEU A 119 -9.95 -6.16 1.87
C LEU A 119 -10.00 -7.70 1.97
N LYS A 120 -10.11 -8.26 3.18
CA LYS A 120 -10.17 -9.71 3.40
C LYS A 120 -11.29 -10.41 2.62
N ARG A 121 -12.40 -9.75 2.36
CA ARG A 121 -13.51 -10.32 1.58
C ARG A 121 -13.11 -10.67 0.13
N GLY A 122 -12.09 -10.00 -0.40
CA GLY A 122 -11.62 -10.20 -1.77
C GLY A 122 -10.59 -11.33 -1.93
N TYR A 123 -10.01 -11.82 -0.81
CA TYR A 123 -8.85 -12.72 -0.83
C TYR A 123 -9.00 -13.85 0.18
N LYS A 124 -8.80 -15.09 -0.27
CA LYS A 124 -8.90 -16.26 0.63
C LYS A 124 -7.70 -16.39 1.55
N HIS A 125 -6.52 -16.07 1.04
CA HIS A 125 -5.30 -16.20 1.81
C HIS A 125 -4.88 -14.84 2.37
N VAL A 126 -4.58 -14.80 3.67
CA VAL A 126 -4.11 -13.59 4.34
C VAL A 126 -2.77 -13.88 4.99
N ILE A 127 -1.75 -13.12 4.61
CA ILE A 127 -0.43 -13.12 5.24
C ILE A 127 -0.34 -11.85 6.07
N ASP A 128 -0.52 -11.99 7.38
CA ASP A 128 -0.35 -10.88 8.31
C ASP A 128 1.06 -10.94 8.94
N LEU A 129 1.82 -9.85 8.78
CA LEU A 129 3.18 -9.68 9.27
C LEU A 129 3.27 -8.56 10.33
N THR A 130 2.16 -7.98 10.74
CA THR A 130 2.13 -6.81 11.62
C THR A 130 2.72 -7.06 13.01
N HIS A 131 2.78 -8.32 13.45
CA HIS A 131 3.40 -8.69 14.73
C HIS A 131 4.89 -8.30 14.82
N PHE A 132 5.57 -8.08 13.69
CA PHE A 132 6.95 -7.59 13.69
C PHE A 132 7.09 -6.14 14.16
N GLU A 133 6.01 -5.37 14.15
CA GLU A 133 6.03 -3.97 14.61
C GLU A 133 6.37 -3.86 16.10
N SER A 134 5.95 -4.82 16.92
CA SER A 134 6.32 -4.90 18.34
C SER A 134 7.81 -5.16 18.56
N GLN A 135 8.52 -5.64 17.52
CA GLN A 135 9.96 -5.89 17.52
C GLN A 135 10.74 -4.73 16.86
N GLY A 136 10.07 -3.63 16.49
CA GLY A 136 10.68 -2.51 15.78
C GLY A 136 11.09 -2.82 14.33
N LYS A 137 10.56 -3.89 13.74
CA LYS A 137 10.87 -4.33 12.37
C LYS A 137 9.77 -3.93 11.40
N ALA A 138 10.16 -3.60 10.16
CA ALA A 138 9.25 -3.19 9.11
C ALA A 138 9.54 -3.89 7.78
N LEU A 139 8.51 -3.93 6.91
CA LEU A 139 8.62 -4.26 5.50
C LEU A 139 7.47 -3.56 4.78
N GLU A 140 7.69 -2.32 4.37
CA GLU A 140 6.64 -1.42 3.85
C GLU A 140 6.32 -1.75 2.39
N GLY A 141 5.46 -2.70 2.16
CA GLY A 141 4.86 -3.14 0.91
C GLY A 141 5.48 -2.57 -0.38
N LYS A 142 4.71 -1.86 -1.16
CA LYS A 142 5.15 -1.27 -2.43
C LYS A 142 6.24 -0.20 -2.28
N GLY A 143 6.37 0.40 -1.10
CA GLY A 143 7.45 1.35 -0.78
C GLY A 143 8.83 0.68 -0.63
N ALA A 144 8.86 -0.63 -0.33
CA ALA A 144 10.10 -1.38 -0.08
C ALA A 144 10.26 -2.63 -0.95
N ILE A 145 9.22 -3.08 -1.66
CA ILE A 145 9.22 -4.32 -2.44
C ILE A 145 8.80 -4.04 -3.87
N VAL A 146 9.57 -4.55 -4.84
CA VAL A 146 9.21 -4.60 -6.25
C VAL A 146 8.89 -6.04 -6.64
N PHE A 147 7.65 -6.31 -7.07
CA PHE A 147 7.21 -7.63 -7.49
C PHE A 147 7.41 -7.85 -8.99
N ASP A 148 8.18 -8.85 -9.36
CA ASP A 148 8.29 -9.37 -10.72
C ASP A 148 7.35 -10.58 -10.88
N HIS A 149 6.11 -10.30 -11.22
CA HIS A 149 5.07 -11.32 -11.37
C HIS A 149 5.39 -12.33 -12.48
N ARG A 150 6.15 -11.93 -13.52
CA ARG A 150 6.52 -12.78 -14.63
C ARG A 150 7.50 -13.88 -14.22
N ASN A 151 8.52 -13.50 -13.44
CA ASN A 151 9.57 -14.41 -13.00
C ASN A 151 9.29 -15.01 -11.61
N ARG A 152 8.15 -14.67 -10.99
CA ARG A 152 7.76 -15.10 -9.63
C ARG A 152 8.83 -14.76 -8.59
N LYS A 153 9.35 -13.54 -8.67
CA LYS A 153 10.37 -13.00 -7.79
C LYS A 153 9.91 -11.67 -7.21
N PHE A 154 10.50 -11.28 -6.13
CA PHE A 154 10.46 -9.92 -5.67
C PHE A 154 11.85 -9.45 -5.27
N TYR A 155 12.03 -8.15 -5.29
CA TYR A 155 13.29 -7.50 -4.97
C TYR A 155 13.02 -6.49 -3.86
N THR A 156 13.92 -6.46 -2.89
CA THR A 156 13.90 -5.48 -1.80
C THR A 156 15.32 -5.11 -1.43
N ALA A 157 15.55 -3.84 -1.10
CA ALA A 157 16.81 -3.36 -0.57
C ALA A 157 16.71 -3.31 0.96
N ARG A 158 17.74 -3.80 1.66
CA ARG A 158 17.82 -3.70 3.12
C ARG A 158 17.87 -2.24 3.54
N SER A 159 16.95 -1.82 4.39
CA SER A 159 16.83 -0.44 4.86
C SER A 159 16.08 -0.38 6.19
N ASN A 160 15.88 0.83 6.72
CA ASN A 160 15.05 1.06 7.90
C ASN A 160 13.57 0.68 7.72
N ARG A 161 13.13 0.46 6.46
CA ARG A 161 11.76 0.11 6.08
C ARG A 161 11.65 -1.29 5.50
N ALA A 162 12.76 -2.04 5.48
CA ALA A 162 12.82 -3.41 4.96
C ALA A 162 13.80 -4.26 5.80
N ASP A 163 13.26 -5.03 6.73
CA ASP A 163 14.00 -5.94 7.60
C ASP A 163 14.04 -7.36 7.00
N VAL A 164 15.22 -7.97 7.02
CA VAL A 164 15.44 -9.28 6.43
C VAL A 164 14.65 -10.40 7.10
N ASP A 165 14.37 -10.31 8.40
CA ASP A 165 13.60 -11.33 9.10
C ASP A 165 12.15 -11.32 8.63
N VAL A 166 11.59 -10.13 8.38
CA VAL A 166 10.23 -9.97 7.84
C VAL A 166 10.14 -10.51 6.41
N VAL A 167 11.19 -10.27 5.61
CA VAL A 167 11.29 -10.82 4.25
C VAL A 167 11.31 -12.34 4.29
N ASN A 168 12.12 -12.94 5.16
CA ASN A 168 12.21 -14.40 5.32
C ASN A 168 10.86 -15.01 5.73
N GLU A 169 10.14 -14.38 6.67
CA GLU A 169 8.82 -14.84 7.10
C GLU A 169 7.80 -14.72 5.96
N LEU A 170 7.83 -13.63 5.19
CA LEU A 170 6.99 -13.47 4.00
C LEU A 170 7.20 -14.63 3.02
N VAL A 171 8.47 -14.96 2.70
CA VAL A 171 8.81 -16.07 1.80
C VAL A 171 8.28 -17.39 2.34
N LEU A 172 8.48 -17.68 3.62
CA LEU A 172 8.01 -18.91 4.25
C LEU A 172 6.50 -19.05 4.20
N LYS A 173 5.75 -17.97 4.46
CA LYS A 173 4.28 -17.97 4.40
C LYS A 173 3.78 -18.07 2.96
N TRP A 174 4.42 -17.37 2.03
CA TRP A 174 4.07 -17.41 0.62
C TRP A 174 4.22 -18.81 0.04
N ASN A 175 5.33 -19.51 0.33
CA ASN A 175 5.60 -20.85 -0.15
C ASN A 175 4.63 -21.93 0.39
N LYS A 176 3.84 -21.61 1.41
CA LYS A 176 2.76 -22.49 1.91
C LYS A 176 1.44 -22.31 1.13
N ILE A 177 1.32 -21.25 0.34
CA ILE A 177 0.13 -20.93 -0.44
C ILE A 177 0.29 -21.34 -1.91
N CYS A 178 1.53 -21.28 -2.43
CA CYS A 178 1.85 -21.51 -3.83
C CYS A 178 2.51 -22.89 -4.08
#